data_9825937cf9dfd547bdc9974c523029b7
#
_entry.id   9825937cf9dfd547bdc9974c523029b7
#
_cell.length_a   1.000
_cell.length_b   1.000
_cell.length_c   1.000
_cell.angle_alpha   90.00
_cell.angle_beta   90.00
_cell.angle_gamma   90.00
#
_symmetry.space_group_name_H-M   'P 1'
#
loop_
_entity.id
_entity.type
_entity.pdbx_description
1 polymer ?
#
loop_
_entity_poly.entity_id
_entity_poly.type
_entity_poly.pdbx_seq_one_letter_code
_entity_poly.pdbx_strand_id
1 'polypeptide(L)'
;RLSDARFFFDTDKKTRLVDRIPKLAAVVYHNKLGSQGERVARVRRLAMIVATAIGADPQQADRAALLAKADLVTDMVGEFPELQGTMGRYYALHDGESPVVADAIAQHYQPRFAGDALPGSAVALAVALADKLETLAGLFSIDQVPTGDKDPFALRRHALGVLRMLIERDLPLTVGDLVGQALAPFT
;
A
#
# COMPACT_ATOMS: atom_id res chain seq x y z
N ARG A 1 26.21 -5.89 -12.45
CA ARG A 1 24.99 -5.54 -11.69
C ARG A 1 24.41 -4.19 -12.09
N LEU A 2 25.24 -3.13 -12.21
CA LEU A 2 24.73 -1.79 -12.61
C LEU A 2 24.20 -1.76 -14.04
N SER A 3 24.84 -2.46 -14.97
CA SER A 3 24.37 -2.58 -16.35
C SER A 3 23.03 -3.32 -16.41
N ASP A 4 22.84 -4.35 -15.58
CA ASP A 4 21.60 -5.11 -15.51
C ASP A 4 20.47 -4.25 -14.92
N ALA A 5 20.74 -3.49 -13.87
CA ALA A 5 19.76 -2.58 -13.28
C ALA A 5 19.28 -1.53 -14.28
N ARG A 6 20.19 -0.96 -15.08
CA ARG A 6 19.84 -0.03 -16.15
C ARG A 6 18.97 -0.69 -17.22
N PHE A 7 19.30 -1.90 -17.60
CA PHE A 7 18.52 -2.66 -18.58
C PHE A 7 17.09 -2.91 -18.06
N PHE A 8 16.95 -3.35 -16.81
CA PHE A 8 15.63 -3.55 -16.21
C PHE A 8 14.83 -2.24 -16.12
N PHE A 9 15.48 -1.17 -15.70
CA PHE A 9 14.86 0.15 -15.62
C PHE A 9 14.34 0.63 -16.98
N ASP A 10 15.16 0.53 -18.01
CA ASP A 10 14.78 0.96 -19.36
C ASP A 10 13.70 0.07 -19.96
N THR A 11 13.74 -1.24 -19.69
CA THR A 11 12.71 -2.19 -20.12
C THR A 11 11.39 -1.93 -19.43
N ASP A 12 11.41 -1.72 -18.10
CA ASP A 12 10.21 -1.47 -17.32
C ASP A 12 9.46 -0.23 -17.78
N LYS A 13 10.17 0.83 -18.17
CA LYS A 13 9.56 2.08 -18.66
C LYS A 13 8.77 1.93 -19.96
N LYS A 14 8.93 0.84 -20.68
CA LYS A 14 8.19 0.58 -21.92
C LYS A 14 6.72 0.21 -21.68
N THR A 15 6.36 -0.19 -20.46
CA THR A 15 5.00 -0.54 -20.06
C THR A 15 4.57 0.33 -18.88
N ARG A 16 3.46 1.04 -19.03
CA ARG A 16 2.93 1.88 -17.94
C ARG A 16 2.52 1.03 -16.76
N LEU A 17 2.61 1.60 -15.54
CA LEU A 17 2.17 0.91 -14.33
C LEU A 17 0.71 0.46 -14.40
N VAL A 18 -0.17 1.31 -14.92
CA VAL A 18 -1.60 0.99 -15.03
C VAL A 18 -1.85 -0.24 -15.92
N ASP A 19 -1.02 -0.46 -16.92
CA ASP A 19 -1.13 -1.61 -17.82
C ASP A 19 -0.62 -2.91 -17.20
N ARG A 20 0.07 -2.81 -16.05
CA ARG A 20 0.56 -3.95 -15.28
C ARG A 20 -0.46 -4.47 -14.26
N ILE A 21 -1.50 -3.71 -13.95
CA ILE A 21 -2.49 -4.06 -12.93
C ILE A 21 -3.12 -5.44 -13.16
N PRO A 22 -3.50 -5.85 -14.38
CA PRO A 22 -4.05 -7.19 -14.62
C PRO A 22 -3.13 -8.33 -14.16
N LYS A 23 -1.81 -8.13 -14.19
CA LYS A 23 -0.84 -9.15 -13.77
C LYS A 23 -0.87 -9.41 -12.27
N LEU A 24 -1.36 -8.46 -11.46
CA LEU A 24 -1.50 -8.64 -10.03
C LEU A 24 -2.54 -9.70 -9.66
N ALA A 25 -3.47 -10.02 -10.55
CA ALA A 25 -4.42 -11.10 -10.35
C ALA A 25 -3.75 -12.49 -10.29
N ALA A 26 -2.56 -12.63 -10.86
CA ALA A 26 -1.78 -13.87 -10.83
C ALA A 26 -0.77 -13.92 -9.67
N VAL A 27 -0.59 -12.82 -8.93
CA VAL A 27 0.32 -12.77 -7.78
C VAL A 27 -0.46 -13.15 -6.53
N VAL A 28 -0.11 -14.27 -5.90
CA VAL A 28 -0.76 -14.71 -4.67
C VAL A 28 -0.33 -13.80 -3.51
N TYR A 29 -1.31 -13.20 -2.84
CA TYR A 29 -1.07 -12.48 -1.58
C TYR A 29 -1.08 -13.48 -0.40
N HIS A 30 -2.17 -14.21 -0.26
CA HIS A 30 -2.34 -15.26 0.73
C HIS A 30 -3.36 -16.27 0.21
N ASN A 31 -3.12 -17.56 0.44
CA ASN A 31 -3.98 -18.62 -0.11
C ASN A 31 -5.46 -18.51 0.32
N LYS A 32 -5.73 -17.94 1.49
CA LYS A 32 -7.10 -17.73 2.01
C LYS A 32 -7.66 -16.34 1.70
N LEU A 33 -6.82 -15.38 1.33
CA LEU A 33 -7.20 -13.99 1.11
C LEU A 33 -7.13 -13.57 -0.36
N GLY A 34 -6.66 -14.46 -1.21
CA GLY A 34 -6.63 -14.26 -2.65
C GLY A 34 -5.37 -13.61 -3.19
N SER A 35 -5.50 -12.96 -4.34
CA SER A 35 -4.41 -12.34 -5.09
C SER A 35 -4.11 -10.93 -4.63
N GLN A 36 -2.96 -10.40 -5.08
CA GLN A 36 -2.65 -8.97 -4.94
C GLN A 36 -3.69 -8.09 -5.64
N GLY A 37 -4.27 -8.54 -6.76
CA GLY A 37 -5.32 -7.82 -7.44
C GLY A 37 -6.57 -7.64 -6.59
N GLU A 38 -7.01 -8.70 -5.90
CA GLU A 38 -8.15 -8.64 -4.98
C GLU A 38 -7.84 -7.73 -3.78
N ARG A 39 -6.61 -7.81 -3.27
CA ARG A 39 -6.15 -6.95 -2.19
C ARG A 39 -6.16 -5.47 -2.59
N VAL A 40 -5.68 -5.16 -3.79
CA VAL A 40 -5.71 -3.79 -4.32
C VAL A 40 -7.12 -3.22 -4.35
N ALA A 41 -8.12 -4.01 -4.76
CA ALA A 41 -9.51 -3.56 -4.77
C ALA A 41 -10.00 -3.18 -3.36
N ARG A 42 -9.65 -3.96 -2.34
CA ARG A 42 -10.00 -3.65 -0.94
C ARG A 42 -9.29 -2.39 -0.44
N VAL A 43 -8.01 -2.24 -0.75
CA VAL A 43 -7.21 -1.06 -0.36
C VAL A 43 -7.75 0.21 -1.02
N ARG A 44 -8.12 0.15 -2.31
CA ARG A 44 -8.72 1.28 -3.02
C ARG A 44 -9.98 1.79 -2.32
N ARG A 45 -10.89 0.88 -1.98
CA ARG A 45 -12.12 1.21 -1.28
C ARG A 45 -11.83 1.92 0.05
N LEU A 46 -10.96 1.35 0.88
CA LEU A 46 -10.57 1.95 2.15
C LEU A 46 -9.88 3.30 1.98
N ALA A 47 -8.98 3.42 1.01
CA ALA A 47 -8.26 4.66 0.76
C ALA A 47 -9.20 5.82 0.42
N MET A 48 -10.25 5.56 -0.37
CA MET A 48 -11.27 6.57 -0.69
C MET A 48 -12.07 6.97 0.53
N ILE A 49 -12.47 6.02 1.37
CA ILE A 49 -13.21 6.29 2.61
C ILE A 49 -12.36 7.14 3.55
N VAL A 50 -11.12 6.74 3.78
CA VAL A 50 -10.20 7.47 4.68
C VAL A 50 -9.90 8.86 4.13
N ALA A 51 -9.59 8.97 2.84
CA ALA A 51 -9.31 10.26 2.20
C ALA A 51 -10.47 11.24 2.37
N THR A 52 -11.68 10.80 2.12
CA THR A 52 -12.88 11.63 2.32
C THR A 52 -12.99 12.10 3.76
N ALA A 53 -12.78 11.21 4.72
CA ALA A 53 -12.91 11.53 6.14
C ALA A 53 -11.85 12.53 6.65
N ILE A 54 -10.64 12.52 6.08
CA ILE A 54 -9.56 13.43 6.49
C ILE A 54 -9.40 14.66 5.60
N GLY A 55 -10.32 14.87 4.65
CA GLY A 55 -10.29 16.02 3.75
C GLY A 55 -9.25 15.95 2.63
N ALA A 56 -8.75 14.74 2.31
CA ALA A 56 -7.90 14.51 1.15
C ALA A 56 -8.73 14.25 -0.10
N ASP A 57 -8.11 14.39 -1.28
CA ASP A 57 -8.75 14.08 -2.56
C ASP A 57 -8.93 12.54 -2.70
N PRO A 58 -10.18 12.03 -2.67
CA PRO A 58 -10.43 10.60 -2.77
C PRO A 58 -10.04 10.01 -4.13
N GLN A 59 -10.09 10.80 -5.20
CA GLN A 59 -9.70 10.34 -6.54
C GLN A 59 -8.19 10.11 -6.62
N GLN A 60 -7.40 10.99 -6.05
CA GLN A 60 -5.94 10.80 -5.97
C GLN A 60 -5.57 9.62 -5.06
N ALA A 61 -6.27 9.45 -3.95
CA ALA A 61 -6.08 8.31 -3.07
C ALA A 61 -6.43 6.99 -3.77
N ASP A 62 -7.52 6.94 -4.50
CA ASP A 62 -7.90 5.77 -5.30
C ASP A 62 -6.85 5.45 -6.36
N ARG A 63 -6.37 6.47 -7.10
CA ARG A 63 -5.35 6.29 -8.13
C ARG A 63 -4.04 5.78 -7.53
N ALA A 64 -3.59 6.36 -6.43
CA ALA A 64 -2.39 5.90 -5.73
C ALA A 64 -2.54 4.47 -5.23
N ALA A 65 -3.67 4.11 -4.64
CA ALA A 65 -3.95 2.76 -4.16
C ALA A 65 -3.98 1.74 -5.31
N LEU A 66 -4.55 2.11 -6.46
CA LEU A 66 -4.56 1.28 -7.67
C LEU A 66 -3.14 0.94 -8.12
N LEU A 67 -2.24 1.91 -8.12
CA LEU A 67 -0.90 1.78 -8.67
C LEU A 67 0.14 1.31 -7.62
N ALA A 68 -0.20 1.34 -6.34
CA ALA A 68 0.76 1.17 -5.24
C ALA A 68 1.53 -0.15 -5.28
N LYS A 69 0.95 -1.20 -5.80
CA LYS A 69 1.57 -2.54 -5.88
C LYS A 69 1.99 -2.94 -7.30
N ALA A 70 1.80 -2.07 -8.28
CA ALA A 70 2.09 -2.38 -9.68
C ALA A 70 3.57 -2.65 -9.94
N ASP A 71 4.47 -2.04 -9.16
CA ASP A 71 5.92 -2.27 -9.30
C ASP A 71 6.37 -3.67 -8.88
N LEU A 72 5.53 -4.42 -8.14
CA LEU A 72 5.83 -5.81 -7.77
C LEU A 72 5.98 -6.72 -8.99
N VAL A 73 5.39 -6.38 -10.12
CA VAL A 73 5.46 -7.14 -11.37
C VAL A 73 6.40 -6.52 -12.40
N THR A 74 7.29 -5.63 -11.95
CA THR A 74 8.37 -5.08 -12.78
C THR A 74 9.63 -5.93 -12.65
N ASP A 75 10.50 -5.85 -13.65
CA ASP A 75 11.78 -6.56 -13.63
C ASP A 75 12.70 -6.03 -12.53
N MET A 76 12.72 -4.70 -12.36
CA MET A 76 13.56 -4.07 -11.33
C MET A 76 13.22 -4.56 -9.93
N VAL A 77 11.94 -4.56 -9.55
CA VAL A 77 11.52 -5.02 -8.22
C VAL A 77 11.63 -6.54 -8.09
N GLY A 78 11.42 -7.28 -9.18
CA GLY A 78 11.67 -8.71 -9.19
C GLY A 78 13.12 -9.06 -8.84
N GLU A 79 14.08 -8.29 -9.32
CA GLU A 79 15.51 -8.48 -9.02
C GLU A 79 15.93 -7.81 -7.70
N PHE A 80 15.35 -6.65 -7.39
CA PHE A 80 15.67 -5.87 -6.19
C PHE A 80 14.39 -5.59 -5.38
N PRO A 81 13.90 -6.58 -4.59
CA PRO A 81 12.64 -6.44 -3.86
C PRO A 81 12.60 -5.26 -2.89
N GLU A 82 13.75 -4.84 -2.37
CA GLU A 82 13.88 -3.70 -1.47
C GLU A 82 13.52 -2.36 -2.13
N LEU A 83 13.47 -2.32 -3.44
CA LEU A 83 13.12 -1.12 -4.21
C LEU A 83 11.61 -0.96 -4.45
N GLN A 84 10.79 -1.87 -3.93
CA GLN A 84 9.34 -1.72 -4.04
C GLN A 84 8.89 -0.40 -3.39
N GLY A 85 7.94 0.25 -4.02
CA GLY A 85 7.49 1.59 -3.64
C GLY A 85 8.36 2.70 -4.26
N THR A 86 9.68 2.64 -4.09
CA THR A 86 10.61 3.59 -4.71
C THR A 86 10.52 3.53 -6.24
N MET A 87 10.57 2.34 -6.80
CA MET A 87 10.47 2.17 -8.25
C MET A 87 9.06 2.52 -8.74
N GLY A 88 8.03 2.17 -7.99
CA GLY A 88 6.66 2.58 -8.30
C GLY A 88 6.53 4.10 -8.44
N ARG A 89 7.16 4.86 -7.55
CA ARG A 89 7.20 6.33 -7.64
C ARG A 89 7.88 6.81 -8.93
N TYR A 90 9.06 6.32 -9.24
CA TYR A 90 9.79 6.72 -10.45
C TYR A 90 9.00 6.38 -11.72
N TYR A 91 8.44 5.19 -11.79
CA TYR A 91 7.64 4.78 -12.95
C TYR A 91 6.34 5.57 -13.07
N ALA A 92 5.68 5.88 -11.95
CA ALA A 92 4.49 6.72 -11.95
C ALA A 92 4.79 8.11 -12.52
N LEU A 93 5.88 8.73 -12.09
CA LEU A 93 6.31 10.03 -12.63
C LEU A 93 6.64 9.95 -14.12
N HIS A 94 7.34 8.90 -14.53
CA HIS A 94 7.62 8.66 -15.95
C HIS A 94 6.33 8.52 -16.78
N ASP A 95 5.32 7.87 -16.22
CA ASP A 95 4.03 7.65 -16.88
C ASP A 95 3.13 8.90 -16.90
N GLY A 96 3.54 9.99 -16.27
CA GLY A 96 2.79 11.24 -16.22
C GLY A 96 1.78 11.34 -15.07
N GLU A 97 1.87 10.48 -14.07
CA GLU A 97 1.05 10.59 -12.85
C GLU A 97 1.44 11.85 -12.06
N SER A 98 0.50 12.37 -11.27
CA SER A 98 0.78 13.53 -10.44
C SER A 98 1.86 13.22 -9.38
N PRO A 99 2.65 14.22 -8.96
CA PRO A 99 3.62 14.03 -7.86
C PRO A 99 2.97 13.53 -6.57
N VAL A 100 1.74 13.97 -6.27
CA VAL A 100 1.00 13.52 -5.09
C VAL A 100 0.73 12.02 -5.15
N VAL A 101 0.28 11.52 -6.29
CA VAL A 101 0.05 10.08 -6.51
C VAL A 101 1.36 9.31 -6.44
N ALA A 102 2.40 9.78 -7.10
CA ALA A 102 3.71 9.13 -7.12
C ALA A 102 4.33 9.04 -5.70
N ASP A 103 4.27 10.12 -4.94
CA ASP A 103 4.78 10.15 -3.57
C ASP A 103 3.98 9.22 -2.66
N ALA A 104 2.67 9.15 -2.83
CA ALA A 104 1.82 8.24 -2.07
C ALA A 104 2.16 6.76 -2.35
N ILE A 105 2.50 6.42 -3.59
CA ILE A 105 2.98 5.07 -3.95
C ILE A 105 4.22 4.71 -3.14
N ALA A 106 5.21 5.59 -3.05
CA ALA A 106 6.42 5.34 -2.27
C ALA A 106 6.14 5.31 -0.77
N GLN A 107 5.31 6.23 -0.28
CA GLN A 107 5.12 6.45 1.16
C GLN A 107 4.06 5.57 1.82
N HIS A 108 3.27 4.82 1.05
CA HIS A 108 2.23 3.97 1.65
C HIS A 108 2.77 2.83 2.53
N TYR A 109 4.06 2.52 2.42
CA TYR A 109 4.71 1.57 3.32
C TYR A 109 5.09 2.18 4.67
N GLN A 110 5.11 3.52 4.77
CA GLN A 110 5.50 4.21 6.01
C GLN A 110 4.38 4.20 7.05
N PRO A 111 4.70 4.17 8.36
CA PRO A 111 6.03 3.89 8.90
C PRO A 111 6.36 2.39 8.77
N ARG A 112 7.61 2.07 8.41
CA ARG A 112 8.07 0.68 8.21
C ARG A 112 8.69 0.08 9.46
N PHE A 113 9.13 0.93 10.37
CA PHE A 113 9.78 0.55 11.62
C PHE A 113 9.56 1.65 12.67
N ALA A 114 9.88 1.35 13.92
CA ALA A 114 9.79 2.34 15.02
C ALA A 114 10.70 3.53 14.72
N GLY A 115 10.13 4.74 14.78
CA GLY A 115 10.86 5.99 14.47
C GLY A 115 10.94 6.36 13.00
N ASP A 116 10.41 5.53 12.08
CA ASP A 116 10.34 5.91 10.67
C ASP A 116 9.44 7.13 10.47
N ALA A 117 9.70 7.88 9.39
CA ALA A 117 8.86 9.00 9.00
C ALA A 117 7.43 8.52 8.70
N LEU A 118 6.46 9.37 9.00
CA LEU A 118 5.08 9.16 8.57
C LEU A 118 4.90 9.69 7.14
N PRO A 119 3.88 9.19 6.39
CA PRO A 119 3.56 9.75 5.09
C PRO A 119 3.35 11.27 5.16
N GLY A 120 3.87 12.00 4.17
CA GLY A 120 3.98 13.45 4.22
C GLY A 120 2.76 14.23 3.72
N SER A 121 1.80 13.56 3.08
CA SER A 121 0.58 14.19 2.56
C SER A 121 -0.67 13.48 3.05
N ALA A 122 -1.81 14.15 2.98
CA ALA A 122 -3.10 13.54 3.35
C ALA A 122 -3.44 12.34 2.42
N VAL A 123 -3.14 12.43 1.14
CA VAL A 123 -3.33 11.32 0.20
C VAL A 123 -2.46 10.13 0.58
N ALA A 124 -1.18 10.35 0.87
CA ALA A 124 -0.26 9.30 1.28
C ALA A 124 -0.67 8.66 2.62
N LEU A 125 -1.15 9.47 3.58
CA LEU A 125 -1.70 8.97 4.85
C LEU A 125 -2.90 8.05 4.61
N ALA A 126 -3.82 8.46 3.73
CA ALA A 126 -5.01 7.67 3.43
C ALA A 126 -4.65 6.30 2.85
N VAL A 127 -3.71 6.25 1.91
CA VAL A 127 -3.27 5.00 1.29
C VAL A 127 -2.50 4.12 2.28
N ALA A 128 -1.62 4.72 3.09
CA ALA A 128 -0.87 3.99 4.12
C ALA A 128 -1.78 3.38 5.18
N LEU A 129 -2.77 4.13 5.67
CA LEU A 129 -3.79 3.62 6.59
C LEU A 129 -4.58 2.49 5.98
N ALA A 130 -5.04 2.66 4.74
CA ALA A 130 -5.82 1.64 4.04
C ALA A 130 -5.04 0.34 3.85
N ASP A 131 -3.77 0.43 3.47
CA ASP A 131 -2.90 -0.73 3.28
C ASP A 131 -2.69 -1.51 4.58
N LYS A 132 -2.38 -0.82 5.67
CA LYS A 132 -2.16 -1.44 6.97
C LYS A 132 -3.43 -2.03 7.57
N LEU A 133 -4.54 -1.31 7.46
CA LEU A 133 -5.83 -1.76 7.97
C LEU A 133 -6.36 -2.98 7.20
N GLU A 134 -6.19 -3.01 5.88
CA GLU A 134 -6.56 -4.17 5.06
C GLU A 134 -5.74 -5.40 5.46
N THR A 135 -4.44 -5.24 5.68
CA THR A 135 -3.56 -6.31 6.14
C THR A 135 -4.02 -6.85 7.50
N LEU A 136 -4.27 -5.96 8.45
CA LEU A 136 -4.75 -6.34 9.78
C LEU A 136 -6.10 -7.07 9.73
N ALA A 137 -7.08 -6.47 9.08
CA ALA A 137 -8.43 -7.02 9.00
C ALA A 137 -8.44 -8.38 8.27
N GLY A 138 -7.73 -8.49 7.16
CA GLY A 138 -7.66 -9.73 6.39
C GLY A 138 -7.05 -10.87 7.18
N LEU A 139 -5.90 -10.64 7.80
CA LEU A 139 -5.21 -11.70 8.54
C LEU A 139 -5.93 -12.08 9.83
N PHE A 140 -6.51 -11.11 10.54
CA PHE A 140 -7.36 -11.41 11.70
C PHE A 140 -8.61 -12.20 11.30
N SER A 141 -9.20 -11.93 10.14
CA SER A 141 -10.39 -12.64 9.67
C SER A 141 -10.17 -14.14 9.40
N ILE A 142 -8.93 -14.55 9.24
CA ILE A 142 -8.53 -15.95 9.02
C ILE A 142 -7.74 -16.52 10.22
N ASP A 143 -7.89 -15.92 11.39
CA ASP A 143 -7.28 -16.33 12.65
C ASP A 143 -5.73 -16.30 12.67
N GLN A 144 -5.12 -15.49 11.80
CA GLN A 144 -3.67 -15.27 11.81
C GLN A 144 -3.29 -14.17 12.81
N VAL A 145 -3.56 -14.42 14.09
CA VAL A 145 -3.33 -13.47 15.18
C VAL A 145 -1.92 -13.66 15.75
N PRO A 146 -1.18 -12.57 16.06
CA PRO A 146 0.11 -12.68 16.72
C PRO A 146 0.00 -13.38 18.06
N THR A 147 0.94 -14.27 18.35
CA THR A 147 0.99 -15.02 19.62
C THR A 147 2.39 -14.97 20.21
N GLY A 148 2.53 -14.50 21.46
CA GLY A 148 3.83 -14.38 22.10
C GLY A 148 4.81 -13.56 21.30
N ASP A 149 5.93 -14.15 20.94
CA ASP A 149 6.97 -13.56 20.07
C ASP A 149 6.74 -13.81 18.56
N LYS A 150 5.73 -14.61 18.20
CA LYS A 150 5.43 -14.97 16.81
C LYS A 150 4.49 -13.96 16.16
N ASP A 151 5.00 -13.28 15.16
CA ASP A 151 4.25 -12.31 14.36
C ASP A 151 4.80 -12.31 12.92
N PRO A 152 4.53 -13.39 12.15
CA PRO A 152 5.15 -13.56 10.82
C PRO A 152 4.72 -12.51 9.80
N PHE A 153 3.58 -11.85 10.02
CA PHE A 153 3.05 -10.81 9.13
C PHE A 153 3.28 -9.39 9.65
N ALA A 154 4.04 -9.25 10.74
CA ALA A 154 4.34 -7.96 11.36
C ALA A 154 3.07 -7.15 11.74
N LEU A 155 2.02 -7.82 12.21
CA LEU A 155 0.73 -7.20 12.51
C LEU A 155 0.82 -6.17 13.64
N ARG A 156 1.67 -6.41 14.65
CA ARG A 156 1.91 -5.43 15.72
C ARG A 156 2.51 -4.15 15.17
N ARG A 157 3.44 -4.25 14.22
CA ARG A 157 4.07 -3.11 13.56
C ARG A 157 3.05 -2.33 12.73
N HIS A 158 2.17 -3.02 11.99
CA HIS A 158 1.10 -2.36 11.24
C HIS A 158 0.14 -1.63 12.17
N ALA A 159 -0.27 -2.26 13.28
CA ALA A 159 -1.15 -1.64 14.26
C ALA A 159 -0.52 -0.39 14.88
N LEU A 160 0.75 -0.46 15.30
CA LEU A 160 1.48 0.69 15.82
C LEU A 160 1.60 1.81 14.79
N GLY A 161 1.81 1.46 13.52
CA GLY A 161 1.85 2.44 12.44
C GLY A 161 0.52 3.17 12.25
N VAL A 162 -0.60 2.45 12.32
CA VAL A 162 -1.94 3.04 12.29
C VAL A 162 -2.13 4.01 13.45
N LEU A 163 -1.82 3.60 14.67
CA LEU A 163 -1.96 4.43 15.87
C LEU A 163 -1.08 5.67 15.79
N ARG A 164 0.17 5.55 15.35
CA ARG A 164 1.06 6.70 15.18
C ARG A 164 0.49 7.72 14.20
N MET A 165 -0.03 7.28 13.07
CA MET A 165 -0.63 8.19 12.09
C MET A 165 -1.85 8.91 12.66
N LEU A 166 -2.72 8.20 13.36
CA LEU A 166 -3.92 8.79 13.98
C LEU A 166 -3.56 9.83 15.04
N ILE A 167 -2.58 9.54 15.90
CA ILE A 167 -2.19 10.39 17.03
C ILE A 167 -1.31 11.54 16.56
N GLU A 168 -0.23 11.27 15.85
CA GLU A 168 0.77 12.29 15.52
C GLU A 168 0.28 13.27 14.44
N ARG A 169 -0.71 12.86 13.63
CA ARG A 169 -1.36 13.73 12.64
C ARG A 169 -2.72 14.26 13.09
N ASP A 170 -3.14 13.91 14.30
CA ASP A 170 -4.44 14.35 14.86
C ASP A 170 -5.59 14.13 13.87
N LEU A 171 -5.71 12.92 13.35
CA LEU A 171 -6.70 12.60 12.34
C LEU A 171 -8.10 12.44 12.96
N PRO A 172 -9.17 12.94 12.31
CA PRO A 172 -10.54 12.85 12.82
C PRO A 172 -11.15 11.47 12.54
N LEU A 173 -10.51 10.42 13.02
CA LEU A 173 -10.87 9.03 12.78
C LEU A 173 -10.82 8.24 14.08
N THR A 174 -11.72 7.29 14.25
CA THR A 174 -11.69 6.35 15.36
C THR A 174 -11.21 4.98 14.90
N VAL A 175 -10.50 4.28 15.77
CA VAL A 175 -10.03 2.91 15.49
C VAL A 175 -11.23 1.99 15.22
N GLY A 176 -12.31 2.13 15.98
CA GLY A 176 -13.51 1.30 15.82
C GLY A 176 -14.13 1.43 14.43
N ASP A 177 -14.30 2.65 13.94
CA ASP A 177 -14.86 2.90 12.62
C ASP A 177 -13.94 2.36 11.51
N LEU A 178 -12.63 2.59 11.64
CA LEU A 178 -11.65 2.11 10.67
C LEU A 178 -11.63 0.58 10.60
N VAL A 179 -11.62 -0.09 11.74
CA VAL A 179 -11.65 -1.56 11.82
C VAL A 179 -12.94 -2.09 11.22
N GLY A 180 -14.08 -1.48 11.52
CA GLY A 180 -15.38 -1.86 10.95
C GLY A 180 -15.37 -1.77 9.42
N GLN A 181 -14.86 -0.68 8.86
CA GLN A 181 -14.74 -0.51 7.42
C GLN A 181 -13.78 -1.51 6.78
N ALA A 182 -12.67 -1.79 7.45
CA ALA A 182 -11.65 -2.71 6.95
C ALA A 182 -12.14 -4.18 6.95
N LEU A 183 -12.95 -4.56 7.95
CA LEU A 183 -13.50 -5.92 8.07
C LEU A 183 -14.67 -6.18 7.12
N ALA A 184 -15.39 -5.17 6.67
CA ALA A 184 -16.62 -5.33 5.88
C ALA A 184 -16.45 -6.27 4.67
N PRO A 185 -15.36 -6.25 3.88
CA PRO A 185 -15.19 -7.17 2.76
C PRO A 185 -15.00 -8.65 3.17
N PHE A 186 -14.70 -8.92 4.43
CA PHE A 186 -14.39 -10.26 4.94
C PHE A 186 -15.54 -10.90 5.73
N THR A 187 -16.66 -10.21 5.86
CA THR A 187 -17.85 -10.67 6.62
C THR A 187 -19.02 -11.02 5.73
#